data_2fa487beed8f29e2980063b02dcffde0
#
_entry.id   2fa487beed8f29e2980063b02dcffde0
#
_cell.length_a   1.000
_cell.length_b   1.000
_cell.length_c   1.000
_cell.angle_alpha   90.00
_cell.angle_beta   90.00
_cell.angle_gamma   90.00
#
_symmetry.space_group_name_H-M   'P 1'
#
loop_
_entity.id
_entity.type
_entity.pdbx_description
1 polymer ?
#
loop_
_entity_poly.entity_id
_entity_poly.type
_entity_poly.pdbx_seq_one_letter_code
_entity_poly.pdbx_strand_id
1 'polypeptide(L)'
;MTAQRPTPEQIIRYEKDPKTKIATITFDRPEFLNAPTSMARLRYADVLRAANTDNDVKVVIIRGVGDNLGSGADLPEFMEGNDNPAARLAELRLEDDGVGEVSYPPKGTFRNGATISAWYANSQAGNRALQDFKKISIVEAKGYCYGWHFYQCADADLVISSDDALFGHPSFRYHGWGPRMWTWVQMMGLRKFQEMVF
;
A
#
# COMPACT_ATOMS: atom_id res chain seq x y z
N MET A 1 -16.90 -3.10 21.42
CA MET A 1 -17.52 -2.60 20.19
C MET A 1 -16.36 -2.30 19.24
N THR A 2 -16.15 -3.12 18.23
CA THR A 2 -15.19 -2.81 17.15
C THR A 2 -15.76 -1.62 16.38
N ALA A 3 -15.09 -0.48 16.43
CA ALA A 3 -15.47 0.68 15.64
C ALA A 3 -15.51 0.24 14.16
N GLN A 4 -16.62 0.54 13.50
CA GLN A 4 -16.76 0.22 12.07
C GLN A 4 -15.67 0.95 11.30
N ARG A 5 -14.83 0.21 10.55
CA ARG A 5 -13.81 0.82 9.72
C ARG A 5 -14.44 1.69 8.63
N PRO A 6 -13.78 2.79 8.26
CA PRO A 6 -14.21 3.60 7.11
C PRO A 6 -14.23 2.75 5.83
N THR A 7 -15.06 3.13 4.87
CA THR A 7 -15.11 2.47 3.56
C THR A 7 -13.82 2.71 2.77
N PRO A 8 -13.51 1.86 1.78
CA PRO A 8 -12.36 2.08 0.90
C PRO A 8 -12.35 3.47 0.24
N GLU A 9 -13.53 4.02 -0.09
CA GLU A 9 -13.70 5.34 -0.71
C GLU A 9 -13.38 6.47 0.26
N GLN A 10 -13.66 6.29 1.54
CA GLN A 10 -13.31 7.26 2.57
C GLN A 10 -11.80 7.25 2.86
N ILE A 11 -11.18 6.07 2.85
CA ILE A 11 -9.73 5.93 3.08
C ILE A 11 -8.92 6.39 1.87
N ILE A 12 -9.37 6.07 0.65
CA ILE A 12 -8.71 6.44 -0.60
C ILE A 12 -9.61 7.39 -1.37
N ARG A 13 -9.36 8.68 -1.21
CA ARG A 13 -10.05 9.71 -1.99
C ARG A 13 -9.33 9.93 -3.31
N TYR A 14 -10.09 10.13 -4.36
CA TYR A 14 -9.60 10.44 -5.70
C TYR A 14 -10.31 11.66 -6.27
N GLU A 15 -9.54 12.63 -6.68
CA GLU A 15 -10.01 13.86 -7.29
C GLU A 15 -9.20 14.13 -8.55
N LYS A 16 -9.80 14.71 -9.57
CA LYS A 16 -9.08 15.14 -10.78
C LYS A 16 -9.51 16.53 -11.20
N ASP A 17 -8.58 17.29 -11.74
CA ASP A 17 -8.85 18.56 -12.43
C ASP A 17 -8.54 18.41 -13.92
N PRO A 18 -9.57 18.36 -14.80
CA PRO A 18 -9.38 18.23 -16.24
C PRO A 18 -8.63 19.40 -16.88
N LYS A 19 -8.62 20.58 -16.25
CA LYS A 19 -7.93 21.75 -16.77
C LYS A 19 -6.42 21.64 -16.63
N THR A 20 -5.97 21.24 -15.44
CA THR A 20 -4.54 21.00 -15.16
C THR A 20 -4.07 19.62 -15.59
N LYS A 21 -5.01 18.69 -15.78
CA LYS A 21 -4.76 17.26 -16.03
C LYS A 21 -4.00 16.59 -14.89
N ILE A 22 -4.19 17.09 -13.68
CA ILE A 22 -3.65 16.53 -12.45
C ILE A 22 -4.75 15.79 -11.72
N ALA A 23 -4.48 14.56 -11.30
CA ALA A 23 -5.31 13.85 -10.35
C ALA A 23 -4.57 13.75 -9.01
N THR A 24 -5.35 13.70 -7.92
CA THR A 24 -4.83 13.55 -6.57
C THR A 24 -5.45 12.32 -5.91
N ILE A 25 -4.60 11.45 -5.39
CA ILE A 25 -4.98 10.34 -4.52
C ILE A 25 -4.59 10.73 -3.10
N THR A 26 -5.57 10.77 -2.20
CA THR A 26 -5.35 11.15 -0.81
C THR A 26 -5.67 9.98 0.11
N PHE A 27 -4.70 9.56 0.93
CA PHE A 27 -4.91 8.67 2.05
C PHE A 27 -5.55 9.45 3.19
N ASP A 28 -6.78 9.10 3.58
CA ASP A 28 -7.59 9.85 4.55
C ASP A 28 -8.07 8.94 5.69
N ARG A 29 -7.17 8.68 6.61
CA ARG A 29 -7.43 7.97 7.86
C ARG A 29 -6.41 8.39 8.92
N PRO A 30 -6.32 9.69 9.21
CA PRO A 30 -5.24 10.24 10.04
C PRO A 30 -5.21 9.67 11.47
N GLU A 31 -6.35 9.27 12.04
CA GLU A 31 -6.48 8.64 13.36
C GLU A 31 -5.80 7.26 13.45
N PHE A 32 -5.50 6.64 12.31
CA PHE A 32 -4.72 5.40 12.18
C PHE A 32 -3.45 5.63 11.34
N LEU A 33 -2.90 6.83 11.37
CA LEU A 33 -1.70 7.21 10.61
C LEU A 33 -1.82 6.84 9.12
N ASN A 34 -2.99 7.06 8.55
CA ASN A 34 -3.34 6.78 7.14
C ASN A 34 -3.20 5.30 6.72
N ALA A 35 -3.16 4.35 7.67
CA ALA A 35 -3.04 2.93 7.37
C ALA A 35 -4.26 2.42 6.57
N PRO A 36 -4.09 1.97 5.31
CA PRO A 36 -5.20 1.45 4.51
C PRO A 36 -5.50 0.00 4.85
N THR A 37 -6.78 -0.33 4.83
CA THR A 37 -7.25 -1.71 4.81
C THR A 37 -6.88 -2.41 3.49
N SER A 38 -7.00 -3.73 3.43
CA SER A 38 -6.77 -4.49 2.19
C SER A 38 -7.72 -4.04 1.07
N MET A 39 -8.99 -3.76 1.41
CA MET A 39 -9.96 -3.25 0.44
C MET A 39 -9.62 -1.83 -0.04
N ALA A 40 -9.10 -0.98 0.85
CA ALA A 40 -8.63 0.35 0.46
C ALA A 40 -7.41 0.27 -0.48
N ARG A 41 -6.52 -0.71 -0.29
CA ARG A 41 -5.39 -0.95 -1.22
C ARG A 41 -5.87 -1.44 -2.59
N LEU A 42 -6.93 -2.28 -2.65
CA LEU A 42 -7.57 -2.64 -3.92
C LEU A 42 -8.13 -1.41 -4.63
N ARG A 43 -8.85 -0.55 -3.90
CA ARG A 43 -9.37 0.70 -4.46
C ARG A 43 -8.25 1.59 -4.98
N TYR A 44 -7.13 1.71 -4.26
CA TYR A 44 -5.96 2.46 -4.73
C TYR A 44 -5.48 1.94 -6.10
N ALA A 45 -5.40 0.63 -6.26
CA ALA A 45 -5.02 0.02 -7.53
C ALA A 45 -6.07 0.28 -8.63
N ASP A 46 -7.36 0.19 -8.31
CA ASP A 46 -8.45 0.48 -9.25
C ASP A 46 -8.42 1.93 -9.73
N VAL A 47 -8.18 2.87 -8.81
CA VAL A 47 -8.05 4.30 -9.12
C VAL A 47 -6.86 4.58 -10.05
N LEU A 48 -5.70 3.97 -9.78
CA LEU A 48 -4.52 4.11 -10.65
C LEU A 48 -4.77 3.53 -12.05
N ARG A 49 -5.46 2.37 -12.14
CA ARG A 49 -5.83 1.80 -13.44
C ARG A 49 -6.77 2.72 -14.21
N ALA A 50 -7.78 3.29 -13.54
CA ALA A 50 -8.68 4.26 -14.14
C ALA A 50 -7.93 5.51 -14.62
N ALA A 51 -7.04 6.05 -13.81
CA ALA A 51 -6.21 7.20 -14.15
C ALA A 51 -5.28 6.92 -15.35
N ASN A 52 -4.81 5.69 -15.51
CA ASN A 52 -3.96 5.28 -16.66
C ASN A 52 -4.65 5.50 -18.01
N THR A 53 -5.93 5.20 -18.10
CA THR A 53 -6.72 5.29 -19.35
C THR A 53 -7.45 6.62 -19.51
N ASP A 54 -7.51 7.45 -18.48
CA ASP A 54 -8.20 8.73 -18.49
C ASP A 54 -7.38 9.80 -19.22
N ASN A 55 -7.87 10.31 -20.34
CA ASN A 55 -7.20 11.35 -21.12
C ASN A 55 -7.10 12.72 -20.40
N ASP A 56 -7.90 12.92 -19.37
CA ASP A 56 -7.87 14.13 -18.54
C ASP A 56 -6.90 14.02 -17.36
N VAL A 57 -6.10 12.95 -17.30
CA VAL A 57 -5.05 12.77 -16.32
C VAL A 57 -3.71 12.61 -17.04
N LYS A 58 -2.72 13.37 -16.64
CA LYS A 58 -1.31 13.26 -17.07
C LYS A 58 -0.36 13.03 -15.90
N VAL A 59 -0.73 13.53 -14.74
CA VAL A 59 0.05 13.44 -13.50
C VAL A 59 -0.87 12.97 -12.38
N VAL A 60 -0.36 12.09 -11.52
CA VAL A 60 -1.01 11.72 -10.26
C VAL A 60 -0.15 12.19 -9.10
N ILE A 61 -0.75 12.94 -8.17
CA ILE A 61 -0.15 13.29 -6.88
C ILE A 61 -0.71 12.35 -5.82
N ILE A 62 0.15 11.74 -5.03
CA ILE A 62 -0.20 10.82 -3.95
C ILE A 62 0.22 11.47 -2.64
N ARG A 63 -0.74 11.62 -1.70
CA ARG A 63 -0.49 12.29 -0.42
C ARG A 63 -1.32 11.69 0.72
N GLY A 64 -0.96 12.03 1.96
CA GLY A 64 -1.72 11.70 3.17
C GLY A 64 -2.39 12.94 3.80
N VAL A 65 -3.52 12.73 4.48
CA VAL A 65 -4.13 13.77 5.33
C VAL A 65 -3.32 13.91 6.63
N GLY A 66 -3.24 15.14 7.16
CA GLY A 66 -2.49 15.45 8.39
C GLY A 66 -0.98 15.39 8.18
N ASP A 67 -0.25 15.01 9.22
CA ASP A 67 1.22 15.16 9.30
C ASP A 67 2.00 13.98 8.71
N ASN A 68 1.32 12.93 8.25
CA ASN A 68 1.99 11.73 7.76
C ASN A 68 1.51 11.34 6.36
N LEU A 69 2.41 10.79 5.54
CA LEU A 69 1.99 10.04 4.36
C LEU A 69 1.25 8.77 4.83
N GLY A 70 1.90 7.96 5.67
CA GLY A 70 1.27 6.84 6.34
C GLY A 70 2.24 5.82 6.94
N SER A 71 1.73 5.07 7.92
CA SER A 71 2.52 4.12 8.72
C SER A 71 2.61 2.70 8.14
N GLY A 72 1.99 2.45 7.00
CA GLY A 72 1.90 1.11 6.41
C GLY A 72 0.50 0.54 6.44
N ALA A 73 0.37 -0.76 6.29
CA ALA A 73 -0.91 -1.46 6.26
C ALA A 73 -1.62 -1.46 7.63
N ASP A 74 -2.95 -1.68 7.61
CA ASP A 74 -3.76 -1.86 8.83
C ASP A 74 -3.37 -3.19 9.51
N LEU A 75 -2.48 -3.13 10.51
CA LEU A 75 -1.98 -4.33 11.19
C LEU A 75 -3.07 -5.10 11.96
N PRO A 76 -4.04 -4.47 12.65
CA PRO A 76 -5.16 -5.17 13.26
C PRO A 76 -5.96 -6.04 12.27
N GLU A 77 -6.07 -5.62 11.01
CA GLU A 77 -6.75 -6.41 9.98
C GLU A 77 -6.11 -7.78 9.74
N PHE A 78 -4.81 -7.92 10.00
CA PHE A 78 -4.10 -9.20 9.82
C PHE A 78 -4.54 -10.30 10.79
N MET A 79 -5.19 -9.93 11.90
CA MET A 79 -5.79 -10.87 12.84
C MET A 79 -7.21 -11.28 12.45
N GLU A 80 -7.83 -10.56 11.53
CA GLU A 80 -9.21 -10.75 11.13
C GLU A 80 -9.30 -11.64 9.88
N GLY A 81 -10.39 -12.40 9.76
CA GLY A 81 -10.65 -13.21 8.56
C GLY A 81 -9.77 -14.46 8.40
N ASN A 82 -8.90 -14.77 9.37
CA ASN A 82 -8.05 -15.95 9.32
C ASN A 82 -8.85 -17.27 9.48
N ASP A 83 -10.10 -17.19 9.92
CA ASP A 83 -10.96 -18.36 10.10
C ASP A 83 -11.54 -18.88 8.78
N ASN A 84 -11.56 -18.04 7.74
CA ASN A 84 -12.04 -18.41 6.40
C ASN A 84 -11.16 -17.82 5.29
N PRO A 85 -10.02 -18.44 4.98
CA PRO A 85 -9.11 -17.96 3.95
C PRO A 85 -9.75 -17.84 2.56
N ALA A 86 -10.62 -18.77 2.18
CA ALA A 86 -11.26 -18.75 0.87
C ALA A 86 -12.19 -17.53 0.70
N ALA A 87 -12.97 -17.19 1.72
CA ALA A 87 -13.79 -15.98 1.70
C ALA A 87 -12.91 -14.71 1.62
N ARG A 88 -11.76 -14.71 2.31
CA ARG A 88 -10.81 -13.59 2.26
C ARG A 88 -10.20 -13.41 0.87
N LEU A 89 -9.86 -14.51 0.19
CA LEU A 89 -9.34 -14.45 -1.19
C LEU A 89 -10.39 -13.90 -2.15
N ALA A 90 -11.64 -14.37 -2.04
CA ALA A 90 -12.73 -13.88 -2.88
C ALA A 90 -12.99 -12.38 -2.66
N GLU A 91 -12.99 -11.92 -1.41
CA GLU A 91 -13.09 -10.50 -1.05
C GLU A 91 -11.95 -9.68 -1.69
N LEU A 92 -10.74 -10.21 -1.67
CA LEU A 92 -9.55 -9.58 -2.26
C LEU A 92 -9.44 -9.79 -3.77
N ARG A 93 -10.43 -10.42 -4.41
CA ARG A 93 -10.46 -10.72 -5.86
C ARG A 93 -9.27 -11.56 -6.31
N LEU A 94 -8.83 -12.49 -5.46
CA LEU A 94 -7.70 -13.37 -5.73
C LEU A 94 -8.18 -14.78 -5.99
N GLU A 95 -7.50 -15.50 -6.89
CA GLU A 95 -7.74 -16.91 -7.11
C GLU A 95 -7.18 -17.72 -5.94
N ASP A 96 -7.86 -18.81 -5.61
CA ASP A 96 -7.35 -19.78 -4.64
C ASP A 96 -6.28 -20.65 -5.32
N ASP A 97 -5.03 -20.38 -4.99
CA ASP A 97 -3.88 -21.15 -5.46
C ASP A 97 -3.29 -22.05 -4.36
N GLY A 98 -4.12 -22.49 -3.43
CA GLY A 98 -3.71 -23.31 -2.29
C GLY A 98 -3.37 -22.54 -1.03
N VAL A 99 -3.63 -21.22 -1.00
CA VAL A 99 -3.37 -20.41 0.20
C VAL A 99 -4.15 -20.90 1.41
N GLY A 100 -5.33 -21.46 1.21
CA GLY A 100 -6.15 -22.07 2.26
C GLY A 100 -5.49 -23.26 2.93
N GLU A 101 -4.53 -23.91 2.27
CA GLU A 101 -3.77 -25.05 2.77
C GLU A 101 -2.50 -24.65 3.51
N VAL A 102 -2.09 -23.38 3.44
CA VAL A 102 -0.90 -22.89 4.15
C VAL A 102 -1.11 -23.03 5.65
N SER A 103 -0.33 -23.91 6.25
CA SER A 103 -0.40 -24.23 7.68
C SER A 103 0.69 -23.54 8.51
N TYR A 104 1.68 -22.93 7.87
CA TYR A 104 2.77 -22.24 8.52
C TYR A 104 3.00 -20.88 7.87
N PRO A 105 3.07 -19.77 8.63
CA PRO A 105 2.86 -19.69 10.10
C PRO A 105 1.47 -20.18 10.53
N PRO A 106 1.29 -20.62 11.80
CA PRO A 106 0.04 -21.18 12.27
C PRO A 106 -1.16 -20.29 12.02
N LYS A 107 -2.28 -20.87 11.54
CA LYS A 107 -3.53 -20.14 11.31
C LYS A 107 -4.00 -19.43 12.59
N GLY A 108 -4.68 -18.29 12.45
CA GLY A 108 -5.14 -17.49 13.58
C GLY A 108 -4.04 -16.65 14.26
N THR A 109 -2.81 -16.66 13.77
CA THR A 109 -1.73 -15.81 14.26
C THR A 109 -1.56 -14.55 13.42
N PHE A 110 -1.08 -13.46 14.03
CA PHE A 110 -0.72 -12.23 13.32
C PHE A 110 0.21 -12.51 12.12
N ARG A 111 1.23 -13.38 12.32
CA ARG A 111 2.19 -13.70 11.27
C ARG A 111 1.54 -14.40 10.08
N ASN A 112 0.57 -15.29 10.31
CA ASN A 112 -0.18 -15.92 9.23
C ASN A 112 -1.02 -14.89 8.45
N GLY A 113 -1.76 -14.03 9.16
CA GLY A 113 -2.54 -12.95 8.53
C GLY A 113 -1.65 -11.96 7.77
N ALA A 114 -0.50 -11.60 8.31
CA ALA A 114 0.47 -10.73 7.64
C ALA A 114 1.02 -11.38 6.36
N THR A 115 1.33 -12.68 6.39
CA THR A 115 1.80 -13.44 5.22
C THR A 115 0.74 -13.47 4.12
N ILE A 116 -0.51 -13.83 4.46
CA ILE A 116 -1.61 -13.84 3.50
C ILE A 116 -1.81 -12.44 2.90
N SER A 117 -1.88 -11.42 3.73
CA SER A 117 -2.05 -10.04 3.26
C SER A 117 -0.90 -9.57 2.36
N ALA A 118 0.34 -9.91 2.69
CA ALA A 118 1.50 -9.51 1.91
C ALA A 118 1.58 -10.26 0.57
N TRP A 119 1.37 -11.55 0.58
CA TRP A 119 1.48 -12.35 -0.64
C TRP A 119 0.34 -12.10 -1.62
N TYR A 120 -0.89 -12.09 -1.13
CA TYR A 120 -2.08 -12.07 -1.99
C TYR A 120 -2.58 -10.65 -2.23
N ALA A 121 -2.87 -9.92 -1.19
CA ALA A 121 -3.41 -8.56 -1.35
C ALA A 121 -2.39 -7.57 -1.90
N ASN A 122 -1.12 -7.68 -1.50
CA ASN A 122 -0.10 -6.73 -1.90
C ASN A 122 0.53 -7.04 -3.26
N SER A 123 0.69 -8.33 -3.61
CA SER A 123 1.39 -8.69 -4.85
C SER A 123 0.60 -8.32 -6.11
N GLN A 124 -0.72 -8.37 -6.05
CA GLN A 124 -1.57 -8.12 -7.22
C GLN A 124 -2.29 -6.78 -7.21
N ALA A 125 -2.69 -6.27 -6.05
CA ALA A 125 -3.57 -5.11 -5.98
C ALA A 125 -2.88 -3.81 -5.59
N GLY A 126 -2.01 -3.80 -4.59
CA GLY A 126 -1.49 -2.57 -4.03
C GLY A 126 -0.05 -2.23 -4.44
N ASN A 127 0.85 -3.21 -4.36
CA ASN A 127 2.29 -2.94 -4.51
C ASN A 127 2.74 -2.80 -5.97
N ARG A 128 1.97 -3.30 -6.92
CA ARG A 128 2.33 -3.23 -8.35
C ARG A 128 1.62 -2.12 -9.10
N ALA A 129 0.54 -1.60 -8.55
CA ALA A 129 -0.31 -0.66 -9.27
C ALA A 129 0.45 0.60 -9.70
N LEU A 130 1.35 1.11 -8.85
CA LEU A 130 2.17 2.27 -9.18
C LEU A 130 3.33 1.92 -10.13
N GLN A 131 3.93 0.73 -9.99
CA GLN A 131 4.95 0.25 -10.94
C GLN A 131 4.40 0.06 -12.36
N ASP A 132 3.13 -0.30 -12.46
CA ASP A 132 2.45 -0.50 -13.75
C ASP A 132 1.80 0.80 -14.29
N PHE A 133 1.87 1.90 -13.53
CA PHE A 133 1.34 3.21 -13.92
C PHE A 133 2.17 3.81 -15.08
N LYS A 134 1.51 4.32 -16.11
CA LYS A 134 2.17 4.76 -17.37
C LYS A 134 2.23 6.27 -17.53
N LYS A 135 1.85 7.02 -16.49
CA LYS A 135 1.91 8.47 -16.46
C LYS A 135 2.78 8.90 -15.29
N ILE A 136 3.02 10.20 -15.15
CA ILE A 136 3.89 10.71 -14.10
C ILE A 136 3.22 10.57 -12.73
N SER A 137 3.93 9.99 -11.79
CA SER A 137 3.54 9.84 -10.39
C SER A 137 4.45 10.67 -9.48
N ILE A 138 3.84 11.42 -8.55
CA ILE A 138 4.53 12.26 -7.58
C ILE A 138 4.01 11.90 -6.20
N VAL A 139 4.89 11.57 -5.26
CA VAL A 139 4.52 11.33 -3.86
C VAL A 139 4.93 12.53 -3.00
N GLU A 140 3.97 13.07 -2.24
CA GLU A 140 4.21 14.03 -1.16
C GLU A 140 4.55 13.24 0.12
N ALA A 141 5.84 13.11 0.42
CA ALA A 141 6.35 12.39 1.58
C ALA A 141 6.48 13.33 2.79
N LYS A 142 5.85 12.96 3.91
CA LYS A 142 5.93 13.72 5.17
C LYS A 142 5.69 12.78 6.35
N GLY A 143 6.28 13.11 7.51
CA GLY A 143 6.19 12.28 8.71
C GLY A 143 6.48 10.83 8.41
N TYR A 144 5.64 9.90 8.86
CA TYR A 144 5.84 8.48 8.57
C TYR A 144 5.54 8.13 7.12
N CYS A 145 6.54 7.55 6.45
CA CYS A 145 6.47 6.96 5.11
C CYS A 145 6.89 5.48 5.22
N TYR A 146 6.10 4.67 5.96
CA TYR A 146 6.50 3.33 6.39
C TYR A 146 5.71 2.21 5.70
N GLY A 147 6.32 1.04 5.62
CA GLY A 147 5.68 -0.19 5.18
C GLY A 147 5.06 -0.05 3.78
N TRP A 148 3.76 -0.23 3.64
CA TRP A 148 3.08 -0.11 2.36
C TRP A 148 3.19 1.29 1.74
N HIS A 149 3.22 2.36 2.54
CA HIS A 149 3.41 3.72 2.04
C HIS A 149 4.85 3.95 1.56
N PHE A 150 5.82 3.26 2.16
CA PHE A 150 7.17 3.28 1.63
C PHE A 150 7.26 2.72 0.22
N TYR A 151 6.47 1.68 -0.13
CA TYR A 151 6.39 1.20 -1.51
C TYR A 151 5.97 2.31 -2.48
N GLN A 152 5.03 3.17 -2.09
CA GLN A 152 4.60 4.26 -2.94
C GLN A 152 5.72 5.28 -3.18
N CYS A 153 6.51 5.57 -2.16
CA CYS A 153 7.69 6.43 -2.30
C CYS A 153 8.77 5.78 -3.17
N ALA A 154 9.00 4.47 -3.00
CA ALA A 154 10.03 3.75 -3.73
C ALA A 154 9.69 3.49 -5.21
N ASP A 155 8.40 3.45 -5.55
CA ASP A 155 7.91 3.12 -6.89
C ASP A 155 7.46 4.35 -7.69
N ALA A 156 7.34 5.52 -7.05
CA ALA A 156 6.97 6.77 -7.74
C ALA A 156 8.10 7.29 -8.63
N ASP A 157 7.73 8.03 -9.69
CA ASP A 157 8.71 8.71 -10.54
C ASP A 157 9.42 9.85 -9.79
N LEU A 158 8.68 10.57 -8.95
CA LEU A 158 9.21 11.70 -8.17
C LEU A 158 8.70 11.62 -6.72
N VAL A 159 9.57 11.96 -5.78
CA VAL A 159 9.22 12.13 -4.36
C VAL A 159 9.60 13.54 -3.93
N ILE A 160 8.62 14.27 -3.40
CA ILE A 160 8.83 15.56 -2.74
C ILE A 160 8.70 15.33 -1.25
N SER A 161 9.77 15.55 -0.50
CA SER A 161 9.85 15.19 0.91
C SER A 161 9.93 16.42 1.80
N SER A 162 9.21 16.42 2.92
CA SER A 162 9.47 17.32 4.02
C SER A 162 10.76 16.93 4.77
N ASP A 163 11.32 17.87 5.52
CA ASP A 163 12.59 17.64 6.25
C ASP A 163 12.45 16.61 7.36
N ASP A 164 11.25 16.41 7.88
CA ASP A 164 10.93 15.47 8.96
C ASP A 164 10.42 14.11 8.48
N ALA A 165 10.40 13.86 7.18
CA ALA A 165 9.93 12.60 6.64
C ALA A 165 10.84 11.44 7.04
N LEU A 166 10.21 10.37 7.53
CA LEU A 166 10.87 9.15 7.99
C LEU A 166 10.49 7.99 7.07
N PHE A 167 11.48 7.43 6.41
CA PHE A 167 11.30 6.31 5.49
C PHE A 167 11.72 4.99 6.12
N GLY A 168 10.96 3.92 5.90
CA GLY A 168 11.31 2.60 6.41
C GLY A 168 10.36 1.49 5.99
N HIS A 169 10.89 0.27 6.02
CA HIS A 169 10.12 -0.92 5.68
C HIS A 169 10.32 -2.02 6.73
N PRO A 170 9.68 -1.90 7.91
CA PRO A 170 9.92 -2.83 9.02
C PRO A 170 9.34 -4.23 8.81
N SER A 171 8.68 -4.50 7.70
CA SER A 171 8.02 -5.78 7.44
C SER A 171 8.97 -6.97 7.34
N PHE A 172 10.27 -6.74 7.16
CA PHE A 172 11.28 -7.79 7.25
C PHE A 172 11.22 -8.55 8.60
N ARG A 173 10.77 -7.87 9.66
CA ARG A 173 10.65 -8.47 11.01
C ARG A 173 9.53 -9.50 11.11
N TYR A 174 8.51 -9.47 10.23
CA TYR A 174 7.37 -10.39 10.35
C TYR A 174 7.20 -11.33 9.16
N HIS A 175 7.53 -10.95 7.95
CA HIS A 175 7.31 -11.80 6.77
C HIS A 175 8.43 -11.72 5.74
N GLY A 176 9.55 -11.04 6.05
CA GLY A 176 10.70 -10.95 5.17
C GLY A 176 10.53 -9.96 4.03
N TRP A 177 11.07 -10.29 2.86
CA TRP A 177 11.11 -9.43 1.70
C TRP A 177 9.76 -9.32 1.02
N GLY A 178 9.37 -8.09 0.67
CA GLY A 178 8.23 -7.86 -0.21
C GLY A 178 8.55 -8.12 -1.67
N PRO A 179 7.52 -8.23 -2.53
CA PRO A 179 7.72 -8.43 -3.95
C PRO A 179 8.46 -7.25 -4.59
N ARG A 180 9.42 -7.55 -5.46
CA ARG A 180 10.16 -6.58 -6.27
C ARG A 180 11.03 -5.57 -5.51
N MET A 181 11.43 -5.83 -4.30
CA MET A 181 12.35 -4.96 -3.54
C MET A 181 13.72 -4.81 -4.21
N TRP A 182 14.11 -5.70 -5.11
CA TRP A 182 15.37 -5.63 -5.82
C TRP A 182 15.53 -4.37 -6.67
N THR A 183 14.43 -3.75 -7.15
CA THR A 183 14.49 -2.48 -7.88
C THR A 183 14.92 -1.33 -6.97
N TRP A 184 14.56 -1.37 -5.71
CA TRP A 184 14.92 -0.34 -4.72
C TRP A 184 16.41 -0.32 -4.44
N VAL A 185 17.07 -1.48 -4.46
CA VAL A 185 18.53 -1.54 -4.34
C VAL A 185 19.20 -0.77 -5.47
N GLN A 186 18.67 -0.84 -6.68
CA GLN A 186 19.18 -0.09 -7.82
C GLN A 186 18.99 1.42 -7.66
N MET A 187 17.86 1.85 -7.10
CA MET A 187 17.52 3.27 -6.94
C MET A 187 18.29 3.94 -5.79
N MET A 188 18.45 3.27 -4.65
CA MET A 188 19.02 3.88 -3.45
C MET A 188 20.40 3.33 -3.04
N GLY A 189 20.86 2.29 -3.70
CA GLY A 189 22.10 1.58 -3.36
C GLY A 189 21.93 0.61 -2.18
N LEU A 190 22.79 -0.43 -2.16
CA LEU A 190 22.66 -1.54 -1.23
C LEU A 190 22.69 -1.11 0.25
N ARG A 191 23.60 -0.21 0.63
CA ARG A 191 23.75 0.19 2.05
C ARG A 191 22.52 0.90 2.57
N LYS A 192 21.96 1.85 1.82
CA LYS A 192 20.76 2.57 2.21
C LYS A 192 19.54 1.65 2.24
N PHE A 193 19.46 0.74 1.28
CA PHE A 193 18.43 -0.29 1.26
C PHE A 193 18.48 -1.17 2.51
N GLN A 194 19.67 -1.66 2.92
CA GLN A 194 19.83 -2.46 4.14
C GLN A 194 19.44 -1.69 5.41
N GLU A 195 19.85 -0.41 5.50
CA GLU A 195 19.48 0.45 6.62
C GLU A 195 17.95 0.59 6.77
N MET A 196 17.23 0.64 5.65
CA MET A 196 15.78 0.81 5.65
C MET A 196 15.01 -0.46 5.95
N VAL A 197 15.57 -1.63 5.66
CA VAL A 197 14.89 -2.92 5.77
C VAL A 197 15.20 -3.60 7.10
N PHE A 198 16.36 -3.43 7.67
CA PHE A 198 16.81 -4.04 8.95
C PHE A 198 16.52 -3.15 10.16
#